data_9fcec9093a6cf336efa6a861f1c03462
#
_entry.id   9fcec9093a6cf336efa6a861f1c03462
#
_cell.length_a   1.000
_cell.length_b   1.000
_cell.length_c   1.000
_cell.angle_alpha   90.00
_cell.angle_beta   90.00
_cell.angle_gamma   90.00
#
_symmetry.space_group_name_H-M   'P 1'
#
loop_
_entity.id
_entity.type
_entity.pdbx_description
1 polymer ?
#
loop_
_entity_poly.entity_id
_entity_poly.type
_entity_poly.pdbx_seq_one_letter_code
_entity_poly.pdbx_strand_id
1 'polypeptide(L)'
;QGTLRWDKLDNTAHVFPVIAGSEMTNVYRISVVLKEEVQQDLLQQALDIVLPKFEIFHVRLRQGIFWYYFEENVKRAPRVHEEETYPCRYIVQNKNRSYLFRVTYYKKRINLEVFHVLTDGMGGINFLRELTYQYLRLAHPKLREQVGGDALCSETSLNTEDSFIKNYRKSSQKIYKTQKAYLLKGEKFKEPEFGVIHGYLNIPQL
;
A
#
# COMPACT_ATOMS: atom_id res chain seq x y z
N GLN A 1 -22.37 16.08 15.24
CA GLN A 1 -21.02 16.38 14.74
C GLN A 1 -20.13 15.26 15.24
N GLY A 2 -19.86 14.23 14.38
CA GLY A 2 -18.93 13.15 14.70
C GLY A 2 -17.51 13.69 14.74
N THR A 3 -16.78 13.43 15.82
CA THR A 3 -15.35 13.71 15.90
C THR A 3 -14.62 12.78 14.92
N LEU A 4 -13.90 13.37 13.95
CA LEU A 4 -13.06 12.60 13.05
C LEU A 4 -12.02 11.82 13.86
N ARG A 5 -11.94 10.52 13.61
CA ARG A 5 -10.94 9.65 14.22
C ARG A 5 -9.55 10.01 13.70
N TRP A 6 -8.58 10.10 14.58
CA TRP A 6 -7.17 10.32 14.27
C TRP A 6 -6.29 9.35 15.04
N ASP A 7 -5.21 8.91 14.42
CA ASP A 7 -4.23 8.02 15.00
C ASP A 7 -2.81 8.56 14.80
N LYS A 8 -1.93 8.29 15.76
CA LYS A 8 -0.52 8.63 15.66
C LYS A 8 0.16 7.71 14.64
N LEU A 9 1.13 8.26 13.92
CA LEU A 9 2.05 7.46 13.13
C LEU A 9 2.91 6.59 14.05
N ASP A 10 3.17 5.37 13.62
CA ASP A 10 4.21 4.50 14.17
C ASP A 10 5.59 5.20 14.10
N ASN A 11 6.49 4.91 15.04
CA ASN A 11 7.81 5.54 15.13
C ASN A 11 8.64 5.39 13.84
N THR A 12 8.55 4.26 13.17
CA THR A 12 9.21 4.03 11.88
C THR A 12 8.55 4.81 10.74
N ALA A 13 7.23 4.97 10.79
CA ALA A 13 6.48 5.68 9.78
C ALA A 13 6.75 7.19 9.75
N HIS A 14 7.22 7.79 10.84
CA HIS A 14 7.57 9.22 10.88
C HIS A 14 8.68 9.63 9.90
N VAL A 15 9.57 8.70 9.55
CA VAL A 15 10.69 8.98 8.63
C VAL A 15 10.21 9.16 7.19
N PHE A 16 9.23 8.37 6.75
CA PHE A 16 8.80 8.35 5.35
C PHE A 16 8.24 9.66 4.82
N PRO A 17 7.36 10.40 5.54
CA PRO A 17 6.85 11.68 5.03
C PRO A 17 7.94 12.74 4.85
N VAL A 18 9.01 12.65 5.64
CA VAL A 18 10.11 13.64 5.61
C VAL A 18 11.02 13.41 4.39
N ILE A 19 11.25 12.14 4.03
CA ILE A 19 12.19 11.77 2.96
C ILE A 19 11.50 11.48 1.62
N ALA A 20 10.17 11.37 1.61
CA ALA A 20 9.43 11.04 0.40
C ALA A 20 9.36 12.23 -0.57
N GLY A 21 9.60 11.95 -1.83
CA GLY A 21 9.55 12.92 -2.93
C GLY A 21 9.56 12.23 -4.27
N SER A 22 9.73 12.98 -5.35
CA SER A 22 9.78 12.42 -6.70
C SER A 22 10.96 11.47 -6.92
N GLU A 23 12.09 11.74 -6.28
CA GLU A 23 13.31 10.92 -6.39
C GLU A 23 13.29 9.69 -5.46
N MET A 24 12.61 9.79 -4.31
CA MET A 24 12.48 8.71 -3.34
C MET A 24 11.01 8.60 -2.93
N THR A 25 10.25 7.84 -3.69
CA THR A 25 8.79 7.83 -3.56
C THR A 25 8.29 7.09 -2.33
N ASN A 26 9.05 6.12 -1.82
CA ASN A 26 8.64 5.22 -0.74
C ASN A 26 7.29 4.53 -1.01
N VAL A 27 7.02 4.28 -2.28
CA VAL A 27 5.83 3.56 -2.75
C VAL A 27 6.25 2.17 -3.17
N TYR A 28 5.55 1.17 -2.68
CA TYR A 28 5.72 -0.20 -3.16
C TYR A 28 4.49 -0.65 -3.93
N ARG A 29 4.67 -1.66 -4.77
CA ARG A 29 3.61 -2.26 -5.59
C ARG A 29 3.45 -3.73 -5.27
N ILE A 30 2.18 -4.15 -5.21
CA ILE A 30 1.76 -5.54 -5.23
C ILE A 30 0.77 -5.69 -6.36
N SER A 31 0.86 -6.81 -7.10
CA SER A 31 -0.02 -7.04 -8.24
C SER A 31 -0.58 -8.45 -8.22
N VAL A 32 -1.76 -8.61 -8.80
CA VAL A 32 -2.39 -9.91 -9.08
C VAL A 32 -2.72 -9.98 -10.56
N VAL A 33 -2.48 -11.14 -11.17
CA VAL A 33 -2.82 -11.39 -12.57
C VAL A 33 -4.01 -12.33 -12.62
N LEU A 34 -5.06 -11.91 -13.30
CA LEU A 34 -6.30 -12.65 -13.48
C LEU A 34 -6.26 -13.47 -14.79
N LYS A 35 -7.23 -14.37 -14.95
CA LYS A 35 -7.41 -15.12 -16.19
C LYS A 35 -8.05 -14.27 -17.30
N GLU A 36 -8.90 -13.33 -16.93
CA GLU A 36 -9.68 -12.46 -17.80
C GLU A 36 -9.23 -11.01 -17.70
N GLU A 37 -9.62 -10.20 -18.67
CA GLU A 37 -9.33 -8.76 -18.64
C GLU A 37 -10.11 -8.05 -17.54
N VAL A 38 -9.45 -7.07 -16.92
CA VAL A 38 -10.01 -6.29 -15.82
C VAL A 38 -11.03 -5.30 -16.35
N GLN A 39 -12.22 -5.30 -15.77
CA GLN A 39 -13.26 -4.32 -16.04
C GLN A 39 -13.18 -3.18 -15.02
N GLN A 40 -12.87 -1.99 -15.49
CA GLN A 40 -12.64 -0.81 -14.66
C GLN A 40 -13.79 -0.52 -13.70
N ASP A 41 -15.02 -0.54 -14.20
CA ASP A 41 -16.21 -0.19 -13.41
C ASP A 41 -16.44 -1.18 -12.27
N LEU A 42 -16.24 -2.47 -12.52
CA LEU A 42 -16.35 -3.51 -11.48
C LEU A 42 -15.22 -3.40 -10.45
N LEU A 43 -14.01 -3.05 -10.89
CA LEU A 43 -12.90 -2.84 -9.97
C LEU A 43 -13.11 -1.60 -9.10
N GLN A 44 -13.69 -0.53 -9.66
CA GLN A 44 -14.08 0.64 -8.86
C GLN A 44 -15.16 0.29 -7.84
N GLN A 45 -16.19 -0.45 -8.23
CA GLN A 45 -17.25 -0.90 -7.32
C GLN A 45 -16.67 -1.78 -6.20
N ALA A 46 -15.78 -2.70 -6.53
CA ALA A 46 -15.09 -3.53 -5.54
C ALA A 46 -14.30 -2.66 -4.55
N LEU A 47 -13.59 -1.66 -5.03
CA LEU A 47 -12.83 -0.74 -4.19
C LEU A 47 -13.74 0.06 -3.25
N ASP A 48 -14.88 0.56 -3.76
CA ASP A 48 -15.86 1.30 -2.97
C ASP A 48 -16.47 0.44 -1.85
N ILE A 49 -16.61 -0.88 -2.07
CA ILE A 49 -17.10 -1.84 -1.06
C ILE A 49 -16.03 -2.16 -0.01
N VAL A 50 -14.80 -2.35 -0.44
CA VAL A 50 -13.71 -2.85 0.41
C VAL A 50 -13.11 -1.75 1.28
N LEU A 51 -12.89 -0.57 0.71
CA LEU A 51 -12.17 0.50 1.39
C LEU A 51 -12.73 0.87 2.77
N PRO A 52 -14.06 1.01 2.98
CA PRO A 52 -14.62 1.34 4.29
C PRO A 52 -14.34 0.28 5.37
N LYS A 53 -14.01 -0.94 4.98
CA LYS A 53 -13.74 -2.07 5.88
C LYS A 53 -12.28 -2.12 6.34
N PHE A 54 -11.40 -1.35 5.70
CA PHE A 54 -9.97 -1.26 6.00
C PHE A 54 -9.64 0.13 6.55
N GLU A 55 -9.81 0.31 7.86
CA GLU A 55 -9.59 1.60 8.51
C GLU A 55 -8.22 2.21 8.20
N ILE A 56 -7.16 1.38 8.16
CA ILE A 56 -5.81 1.85 7.86
C ILE A 56 -5.66 2.42 6.45
N PHE A 57 -6.45 1.96 5.48
CA PHE A 57 -6.48 2.51 4.13
C PHE A 57 -7.39 3.71 3.99
N HIS A 58 -8.35 3.86 4.91
CA HIS A 58 -9.38 4.91 4.89
C HIS A 58 -8.92 6.19 5.59
N VAL A 59 -7.66 6.52 5.46
CA VAL A 59 -7.04 7.68 6.11
C VAL A 59 -6.33 8.60 5.12
N ARG A 60 -6.06 9.80 5.57
CA ARG A 60 -5.17 10.78 4.94
C ARG A 60 -4.07 11.20 5.88
N LEU A 61 -2.92 11.56 5.35
CA LEU A 61 -1.81 12.11 6.11
C LEU A 61 -2.00 13.61 6.31
N ARG A 62 -1.83 14.05 7.54
CA ARG A 62 -1.86 15.46 7.92
C ARG A 62 -0.54 15.83 8.58
N GLN A 63 -0.14 17.06 8.39
CA GLN A 63 1.01 17.64 9.05
C GLN A 63 0.54 18.58 10.17
N GLY A 64 0.91 18.26 11.39
CA GLY A 64 0.79 19.15 12.53
C GLY A 64 1.98 20.10 12.60
N ILE A 65 2.11 20.85 13.71
CA ILE A 65 3.21 21.81 13.91
C ILE A 65 4.56 21.07 14.00
N PHE A 66 4.59 19.91 14.67
CA PHE A 66 5.84 19.18 14.94
C PHE A 66 5.85 17.73 14.45
N TRP A 67 4.69 17.17 14.00
CA TRP A 67 4.59 15.77 13.61
C TRP A 67 3.53 15.55 12.55
N TYR A 68 3.62 14.41 11.87
CA TYR A 68 2.58 13.91 10.98
C TYR A 68 1.62 13.01 11.77
N TYR A 69 0.36 12.95 11.32
CA TYR A 69 -0.66 12.06 11.88
C TYR A 69 -1.65 11.62 10.82
N PHE A 70 -2.30 10.50 11.08
CA PHE A 70 -3.40 10.04 10.25
C PHE A 70 -4.71 10.65 10.74
N GLU A 71 -5.54 11.00 9.78
CA GLU A 71 -6.89 11.46 9.99
C GLU A 71 -7.81 10.70 9.04
N GLU A 72 -9.00 10.31 9.50
CA GLU A 72 -10.00 9.65 8.68
C GLU A 72 -10.27 10.46 7.39
N ASN A 73 -10.31 9.77 6.26
CA ASN A 73 -10.53 10.41 4.98
C ASN A 73 -11.97 10.21 4.51
N VAL A 74 -12.81 11.20 4.73
CA VAL A 74 -14.24 11.17 4.38
C VAL A 74 -14.53 11.30 2.88
N LYS A 75 -13.50 11.39 2.04
CA LYS A 75 -13.68 11.47 0.59
C LYS A 75 -14.01 10.09 0.01
N ARG A 76 -14.68 10.09 -1.14
CA ARG A 76 -14.90 8.86 -1.92
C ARG A 76 -13.57 8.16 -2.22
N ALA A 77 -13.59 6.84 -2.42
CA ALA A 77 -12.42 6.06 -2.82
C ALA A 77 -11.68 6.68 -4.01
N PRO A 78 -10.36 6.52 -4.10
CA PRO A 78 -9.60 7.01 -5.25
C PRO A 78 -10.11 6.37 -6.54
N ARG A 79 -9.98 7.08 -7.65
CA ARG A 79 -10.38 6.55 -8.95
C ARG A 79 -9.43 5.44 -9.39
N VAL A 80 -10.02 4.33 -9.79
CA VAL A 80 -9.32 3.27 -10.53
C VAL A 80 -9.13 3.73 -11.97
N HIS A 81 -7.95 3.57 -12.52
CA HIS A 81 -7.62 3.91 -13.91
C HIS A 81 -6.65 2.91 -14.51
N GLU A 82 -6.57 2.91 -15.82
CA GLU A 82 -5.57 2.12 -16.52
C GLU A 82 -4.16 2.63 -16.22
N GLU A 83 -3.20 1.72 -16.20
CA GLU A 83 -1.79 2.07 -15.96
C GLU A 83 -1.20 2.77 -17.19
N GLU A 84 -0.87 4.03 -17.05
CA GLU A 84 -0.37 4.88 -18.13
C GLU A 84 1.12 5.22 -17.99
N THR A 85 1.69 4.95 -16.82
CA THR A 85 3.06 5.37 -16.48
C THR A 85 3.82 4.28 -15.74
N TYR A 86 5.12 4.53 -15.48
CA TYR A 86 5.97 3.61 -14.71
C TYR A 86 5.45 3.34 -13.28
N PRO A 87 5.77 2.15 -12.72
CA PRO A 87 5.33 1.75 -11.39
C PRO A 87 5.97 2.56 -10.26
N CYS A 88 5.34 2.53 -9.09
CA CYS A 88 5.84 3.11 -7.83
C CYS A 88 6.12 4.61 -7.88
N ARG A 89 5.46 5.33 -8.78
CA ARG A 89 5.54 6.78 -8.86
C ARG A 89 5.00 7.43 -7.58
N TYR A 90 5.57 8.56 -7.20
CA TYR A 90 5.10 9.32 -6.04
C TYR A 90 3.58 9.58 -6.08
N ILE A 91 2.91 9.37 -4.95
CA ILE A 91 1.48 9.58 -4.82
C ILE A 91 1.21 11.02 -4.40
N VAL A 92 0.80 11.85 -5.37
CA VAL A 92 0.42 13.24 -5.11
C VAL A 92 -0.94 13.25 -4.44
N GLN A 93 -0.97 13.41 -3.13
CA GLN A 93 -2.17 13.27 -2.31
C GLN A 93 -3.33 14.17 -2.78
N ASN A 94 -3.07 15.42 -3.12
CA ASN A 94 -4.10 16.35 -3.59
C ASN A 94 -4.80 15.88 -4.87
N LYS A 95 -4.10 15.16 -5.74
CA LYS A 95 -4.64 14.60 -6.98
C LYS A 95 -5.36 13.25 -6.78
N ASN A 96 -5.07 12.55 -5.68
CA ASN A 96 -5.58 11.22 -5.36
C ASN A 96 -6.61 11.25 -4.22
N ARG A 97 -7.44 12.28 -4.14
CA ARG A 97 -8.44 12.46 -3.06
C ARG A 97 -7.85 12.34 -1.64
N SER A 98 -6.56 12.65 -1.50
CA SER A 98 -5.77 12.56 -0.27
C SER A 98 -5.48 11.15 0.24
N TYR A 99 -5.77 10.11 -0.52
CA TYR A 99 -5.39 8.74 -0.19
C TYR A 99 -3.90 8.47 -0.43
N LEU A 100 -3.36 7.58 0.38
CA LEU A 100 -1.93 7.20 0.40
C LEU A 100 -1.67 5.91 -0.40
N PHE A 101 -2.61 5.48 -1.17
CA PHE A 101 -2.52 4.34 -2.08
C PHE A 101 -3.25 4.65 -3.38
N ARG A 102 -2.99 3.90 -4.41
CA ARG A 102 -3.76 3.91 -5.67
C ARG A 102 -3.95 2.50 -6.20
N VAL A 103 -5.04 2.31 -6.91
CA VAL A 103 -5.35 1.07 -7.63
C VAL A 103 -5.35 1.40 -9.11
N THR A 104 -4.56 0.65 -9.87
CA THR A 104 -4.53 0.71 -11.33
C THR A 104 -4.71 -0.68 -11.90
N TYR A 105 -5.00 -0.77 -13.19
CA TYR A 105 -5.04 -2.04 -13.89
C TYR A 105 -4.34 -1.92 -15.25
N TYR A 106 -3.86 -3.06 -15.75
CA TYR A 106 -3.37 -3.18 -17.11
C TYR A 106 -3.74 -4.56 -17.65
N LYS A 107 -4.60 -4.60 -18.67
CA LYS A 107 -5.14 -5.85 -19.23
C LYS A 107 -5.72 -6.74 -18.11
N LYS A 108 -5.04 -7.85 -17.79
CA LYS A 108 -5.43 -8.85 -16.79
C LYS A 108 -4.87 -8.61 -15.40
N ARG A 109 -4.08 -7.55 -15.21
CA ARG A 109 -3.36 -7.30 -13.96
C ARG A 109 -4.01 -6.15 -13.19
N ILE A 110 -4.29 -6.39 -11.91
CA ILE A 110 -4.66 -5.37 -10.94
C ILE A 110 -3.41 -5.02 -10.15
N ASN A 111 -3.11 -3.73 -10.01
CA ASN A 111 -1.98 -3.22 -9.26
C ASN A 111 -2.49 -2.41 -8.06
N LEU A 112 -1.93 -2.69 -6.90
CA LEU A 112 -2.04 -1.86 -5.71
C LEU A 112 -0.68 -1.23 -5.44
N GLU A 113 -0.64 0.09 -5.39
CA GLU A 113 0.54 0.84 -4.97
C GLU A 113 0.25 1.59 -3.69
N VAL A 114 1.14 1.45 -2.72
CA VAL A 114 0.95 1.95 -1.37
C VAL A 114 2.16 2.79 -0.96
N PHE A 115 1.89 3.97 -0.43
CA PHE A 115 2.90 4.76 0.24
C PHE A 115 3.25 4.05 1.56
N HIS A 116 4.52 3.71 1.74
CA HIS A 116 4.98 2.80 2.81
C HIS A 116 4.70 3.31 4.23
N VAL A 117 4.38 4.60 4.38
CA VAL A 117 3.92 5.17 5.65
C VAL A 117 2.60 4.55 6.13
N LEU A 118 1.77 4.09 5.19
CA LEU A 118 0.42 3.58 5.48
C LEU A 118 0.46 2.20 6.13
N THR A 119 1.18 1.28 5.50
CA THR A 119 1.29 -0.11 5.97
C THR A 119 2.47 -0.83 5.31
N ASP A 120 2.84 -1.97 5.86
CA ASP A 120 3.83 -2.88 5.31
C ASP A 120 3.27 -3.75 4.17
N GLY A 121 4.12 -4.65 3.66
CA GLY A 121 3.74 -5.55 2.58
C GLY A 121 2.57 -6.48 2.92
N MET A 122 2.47 -6.95 4.17
CA MET A 122 1.38 -7.84 4.59
C MET A 122 0.04 -7.13 4.63
N GLY A 123 0.00 -5.89 5.13
CA GLY A 123 -1.20 -5.06 5.08
C GLY A 123 -1.67 -4.81 3.65
N GLY A 124 -0.73 -4.53 2.74
CA GLY A 124 -1.02 -4.37 1.31
C GLY A 124 -1.54 -5.66 0.65
N ILE A 125 -0.94 -6.82 0.97
CA ILE A 125 -1.39 -8.13 0.46
C ILE A 125 -2.81 -8.42 0.91
N ASN A 126 -3.13 -8.19 2.17
CA ASN A 126 -4.46 -8.43 2.73
C ASN A 126 -5.51 -7.55 2.05
N PHE A 127 -5.20 -6.27 1.84
CA PHE A 127 -6.08 -5.36 1.12
C PHE A 127 -6.29 -5.80 -0.34
N LEU A 128 -5.22 -6.10 -1.08
CA LEU A 128 -5.32 -6.54 -2.47
C LEU A 128 -6.07 -7.87 -2.61
N ARG A 129 -5.89 -8.80 -1.67
CA ARG A 129 -6.62 -10.07 -1.65
C ARG A 129 -8.12 -9.84 -1.53
N GLU A 130 -8.55 -8.99 -0.59
CA GLU A 130 -9.95 -8.68 -0.40
C GLU A 130 -10.53 -7.91 -1.58
N LEU A 131 -9.79 -6.94 -2.11
CA LEU A 131 -10.18 -6.21 -3.31
C LEU A 131 -10.39 -7.16 -4.50
N THR A 132 -9.45 -8.09 -4.72
CA THR A 132 -9.55 -9.07 -5.79
C THR A 132 -10.75 -10.01 -5.59
N TYR A 133 -10.98 -10.45 -4.36
CA TYR A 133 -12.12 -11.30 -4.02
C TYR A 133 -13.44 -10.59 -4.33
N GLN A 134 -13.62 -9.35 -3.88
CA GLN A 134 -14.84 -8.59 -4.18
C GLN A 134 -15.00 -8.30 -5.68
N TYR A 135 -13.92 -8.00 -6.38
CA TYR A 135 -13.94 -7.86 -7.83
C TYR A 135 -14.44 -9.12 -8.53
N LEU A 136 -13.89 -10.29 -8.17
CA LEU A 136 -14.29 -11.56 -8.77
C LEU A 136 -15.76 -11.91 -8.47
N ARG A 137 -16.25 -11.58 -7.28
CA ARG A 137 -17.67 -11.73 -6.93
C ARG A 137 -18.60 -10.88 -7.80
N LEU A 138 -18.17 -9.68 -8.17
CA LEU A 138 -18.91 -8.81 -9.07
C LEU A 138 -18.81 -9.27 -10.52
N ALA A 139 -17.64 -9.71 -10.96
CA ALA A 139 -17.40 -10.19 -12.32
C ALA A 139 -18.08 -11.55 -12.60
N HIS A 140 -18.22 -12.39 -11.57
CA HIS A 140 -18.78 -13.75 -11.68
C HIS A 140 -19.94 -13.97 -10.70
N PRO A 141 -21.13 -13.42 -10.93
CA PRO A 141 -22.28 -13.50 -10.00
C PRO A 141 -22.67 -14.95 -9.62
N LYS A 142 -22.49 -15.91 -10.53
CA LYS A 142 -22.78 -17.33 -10.27
C LYS A 142 -21.88 -17.94 -9.20
N LEU A 143 -20.65 -17.45 -9.03
CA LEU A 143 -19.75 -17.91 -7.96
C LEU A 143 -20.18 -17.36 -6.59
N ARG A 144 -20.91 -16.27 -6.57
CA ARG A 144 -21.44 -15.66 -5.34
C ARG A 144 -22.38 -16.58 -4.58
N GLU A 145 -23.14 -17.42 -5.30
CA GLU A 145 -24.08 -18.38 -4.71
C GLU A 145 -23.39 -19.61 -4.16
N GLN A 146 -22.22 -19.98 -4.71
CA GLN A 146 -21.47 -21.17 -4.32
C GLN A 146 -20.54 -20.95 -3.12
N VAL A 147 -20.02 -19.74 -2.98
CA VAL A 147 -19.17 -19.36 -1.85
C VAL A 147 -20.03 -18.58 -0.86
N GLY A 148 -20.70 -19.31 0.03
CA GLY A 148 -21.56 -18.73 1.04
C GLY A 148 -20.82 -17.76 1.94
N GLY A 149 -21.43 -16.60 2.16
CA GLY A 149 -21.08 -15.67 3.20
C GLY A 149 -20.10 -14.56 2.81
N ASP A 150 -20.24 -13.46 3.50
CA ASP A 150 -19.25 -12.37 3.60
C ASP A 150 -18.04 -12.87 4.41
N ALA A 151 -17.30 -13.80 3.82
CA ALA A 151 -16.02 -14.22 4.39
C ALA A 151 -14.96 -13.14 4.12
N LEU A 152 -15.16 -11.97 4.71
CA LEU A 152 -14.04 -11.14 5.10
C LEU A 152 -13.22 -12.01 6.04
N CYS A 153 -11.94 -12.22 5.73
CA CYS A 153 -11.05 -12.77 6.74
C CYS A 153 -11.11 -11.84 7.96
N SER A 154 -11.92 -12.20 8.93
CA SER A 154 -12.09 -11.52 10.20
C SER A 154 -10.80 -11.47 11.04
N GLU A 155 -9.76 -12.15 10.58
CA GLU A 155 -8.45 -12.17 11.21
C GLU A 155 -7.53 -11.00 10.83
N THR A 156 -7.95 -10.12 9.94
CA THR A 156 -7.29 -8.82 9.82
C THR A 156 -7.82 -7.87 10.89
N SER A 157 -7.67 -8.25 12.15
CA SER A 157 -7.61 -7.26 13.22
C SER A 157 -6.45 -6.35 12.85
N LEU A 158 -6.80 -5.14 12.45
CA LEU A 158 -5.86 -4.07 12.22
C LEU A 158 -5.16 -3.83 13.57
N ASN A 159 -4.05 -4.51 13.75
CA ASN A 159 -3.17 -4.24 14.86
C ASN A 159 -2.52 -2.87 14.55
N THR A 160 -3.24 -1.81 14.89
CA THR A 160 -2.75 -0.42 14.84
C THR A 160 -1.74 -0.16 15.95
N GLU A 161 -1.44 -1.16 16.79
CA GLU A 161 -0.44 -1.07 17.82
C GLU A 161 0.96 -0.90 17.20
N ASP A 162 1.69 0.08 17.69
CA ASP A 162 3.10 0.29 17.34
C ASP A 162 3.91 -0.94 17.74
N SER A 163 4.21 -1.81 16.77
CA SER A 163 4.95 -3.04 16.95
C SER A 163 6.35 -2.79 17.51
N PHE A 164 6.92 -1.62 17.23
CA PHE A 164 8.22 -1.23 17.76
C PHE A 164 8.16 -1.02 19.27
N ILE A 165 7.17 -0.26 19.76
CA ILE A 165 7.00 -0.03 21.21
C ILE A 165 6.66 -1.32 21.92
N LYS A 166 5.75 -2.13 21.35
CA LYS A 166 5.31 -3.40 21.93
C LYS A 166 6.44 -4.41 22.09
N ASN A 167 7.34 -4.46 21.12
CA ASN A 167 8.45 -5.41 21.08
C ASN A 167 9.79 -4.80 21.55
N TYR A 168 9.80 -3.51 21.90
CA TYR A 168 11.01 -2.86 22.37
C TYR A 168 11.47 -3.46 23.70
N ARG A 169 12.54 -4.23 23.66
CA ARG A 169 13.28 -4.67 24.84
C ARG A 169 14.55 -3.84 24.90
N LYS A 170 14.74 -3.12 26.01
CA LYS A 170 16.00 -2.41 26.29
C LYS A 170 17.09 -3.49 26.41
N SER A 171 17.71 -3.83 25.29
CA SER A 171 18.77 -4.82 25.25
C SER A 171 20.09 -4.09 25.44
N SER A 172 20.88 -4.53 26.41
CA SER A 172 22.29 -4.15 26.57
C SER A 172 23.17 -4.90 25.57
N GLN A 173 22.67 -5.23 24.40
CA GLN A 173 23.45 -5.94 23.40
C GLN A 173 24.63 -5.10 22.94
N LYS A 174 25.82 -5.68 23.08
CA LYS A 174 27.07 -5.15 22.50
C LYS A 174 26.81 -4.87 21.01
N ILE A 175 27.05 -3.64 20.61
CA ILE A 175 27.01 -3.25 19.20
C ILE A 175 28.09 -4.05 18.49
N TYR A 176 27.68 -5.12 17.80
CA TYR A 176 28.57 -5.81 16.88
C TYR A 176 28.88 -4.85 15.74
N LYS A 177 30.17 -4.64 15.46
CA LYS A 177 30.58 -3.91 14.25
C LYS A 177 30.11 -4.73 13.04
N THR A 178 28.92 -4.42 12.54
CA THR A 178 28.45 -4.96 11.27
C THR A 178 29.32 -4.41 10.15
N GLN A 179 29.65 -5.26 9.19
CA GLN A 179 30.32 -4.80 7.97
C GLN A 179 29.43 -3.72 7.31
N LYS A 180 30.09 -2.68 6.79
CA LYS A 180 29.36 -1.65 6.05
C LYS A 180 28.69 -2.29 4.83
N ALA A 181 27.41 -1.91 4.59
CA ALA A 181 26.72 -2.35 3.40
C ALA A 181 27.51 -1.95 2.13
N TYR A 182 27.47 -2.83 1.13
CA TYR A 182 28.07 -2.52 -0.16
C TYR A 182 27.27 -1.40 -0.83
N LEU A 183 27.96 -0.32 -1.15
CA LEU A 183 27.36 0.79 -1.88
C LEU A 183 27.66 0.62 -3.38
N LEU A 184 26.61 0.51 -4.16
CA LEU A 184 26.73 0.56 -5.61
C LEU A 184 27.27 1.94 -6.01
N LYS A 185 28.39 1.93 -6.72
CA LYS A 185 28.98 3.14 -7.31
C LYS A 185 28.39 3.31 -8.72
N GLY A 186 27.93 4.48 -9.05
CA GLY A 186 27.38 4.78 -10.37
C GLY A 186 26.94 6.22 -10.46
N GLU A 187 26.58 6.66 -11.64
CA GLU A 187 25.97 7.96 -11.85
C GLU A 187 24.49 7.91 -11.46
N LYS A 188 24.01 8.94 -10.81
CA LYS A 188 22.57 9.09 -10.57
C LYS A 188 21.91 9.56 -11.85
N PHE A 189 20.89 8.85 -12.29
CA PHE A 189 20.05 9.31 -13.38
C PHE A 189 19.37 10.63 -12.99
N LYS A 190 19.34 11.56 -13.96
CA LYS A 190 18.53 12.77 -13.81
C LYS A 190 17.10 12.44 -14.22
N GLU A 191 16.12 12.96 -13.46
CA GLU A 191 14.73 12.84 -13.90
C GLU A 191 14.58 13.32 -15.37
N PRO A 192 13.74 12.64 -16.17
CA PRO A 192 12.73 11.63 -15.85
C PRO A 192 13.13 10.18 -16.18
N GLU A 193 14.38 9.82 -16.11
CA GLU A 193 14.84 8.49 -16.49
C GLU A 193 14.43 7.44 -15.45
N PHE A 194 13.72 6.41 -15.89
CA PHE A 194 13.29 5.29 -15.08
C PHE A 194 13.70 3.98 -15.74
N GLY A 195 14.39 3.14 -14.99
CA GLY A 195 14.84 1.83 -15.44
C GLY A 195 14.36 0.72 -14.52
N VAL A 196 14.02 -0.42 -15.10
CA VAL A 196 13.70 -1.66 -14.36
C VAL A 196 14.71 -2.72 -14.75
N ILE A 197 15.38 -3.28 -13.75
CA ILE A 197 16.26 -4.43 -13.92
C ILE A 197 15.61 -5.61 -13.21
N HIS A 198 15.51 -6.74 -13.89
CA HIS A 198 15.04 -7.99 -13.29
C HIS A 198 16.01 -9.12 -13.61
N GLY A 199 16.06 -10.10 -12.73
CA GLY A 199 16.90 -11.27 -12.88
C GLY A 199 16.36 -12.44 -12.08
N TYR A 200 16.91 -13.62 -12.34
CA TYR A 200 16.57 -14.84 -11.60
C TYR A 200 17.76 -15.25 -10.75
N LEU A 201 17.51 -15.57 -9.48
CA LEU A 201 18.47 -16.15 -8.59
C LEU A 201 18.25 -17.66 -8.55
N ASN A 202 19.30 -18.44 -8.73
CA ASN A 202 19.26 -19.88 -8.54
C ASN A 202 19.35 -20.22 -7.05
N ILE A 203 18.80 -21.39 -6.64
CA ILE A 203 18.84 -21.85 -5.24
C ILE A 203 20.22 -21.75 -4.61
N PRO A 204 21.34 -22.07 -5.27
CA PRO A 204 22.67 -21.91 -4.70
C PRO A 204 23.13 -20.46 -4.47
N GLN A 205 22.38 -19.47 -4.98
CA GLN A 205 22.68 -18.04 -4.86
C GLN A 205 21.86 -17.37 -3.75
N LEU A 206 20.94 -18.12 -3.16
CA LEU A 206 20.11 -17.71 -2.01
C LEU A 206 20.71 -18.23 -0.71
#